data_b71a15de9673a761bbe6646cbacc9519
#
_entry.id   b71a15de9673a761bbe6646cbacc9519
#
_cell.length_a   1.000
_cell.length_b   1.000
_cell.length_c   1.000
_cell.angle_alpha   90.00
_cell.angle_beta   90.00
_cell.angle_gamma   90.00
#
_symmetry.space_group_name_H-M   'P 1'
#
loop_
_entity.id
_entity.type
_entity.pdbx_description
1 polymer ?
#
loop_
_entity_poly.entity_id
_entity_poly.type
_entity_poly.pdbx_seq_one_letter_code
_entity_poly.pdbx_strand_id
1 'polypeptide(L)'
;MSKTERQAMVETLAEELERSPNLYLTDFTGLDVLRMTEFRSRLRQAGVRYRVVKNTLMQRALAGSQVPGLDEHLAGPTGLVLAGDDPVTAAKVLADFIKEHERPAIKIGLVDGKTMTPAEITHLASLPPRDVLLSQFAGALQAPLAQFAGIMNGLLYQFVGALEALSAQRGAAS
;
A
#
# COMPACT_ATOMS: atom_id res chain seq x y z
N MET A 1 13.80 33.59 4.19
CA MET A 1 12.58 33.20 4.92
C MET A 1 12.54 33.90 6.26
N SER A 2 11.49 34.65 6.50
CA SER A 2 11.28 35.33 7.76
C SER A 2 10.89 34.35 8.89
N LYS A 3 10.93 34.76 10.14
CA LYS A 3 10.56 33.92 11.28
C LYS A 3 9.06 33.54 11.21
N THR A 4 8.22 34.45 10.77
CA THR A 4 6.78 34.29 10.57
C THR A 4 6.45 33.28 9.45
N GLU A 5 7.14 33.36 8.31
CA GLU A 5 6.96 32.40 7.22
C GLU A 5 7.33 30.96 7.61
N ARG A 6 8.38 30.81 8.45
CA ARG A 6 8.78 29.49 8.96
C ARG A 6 7.74 28.92 9.92
N GLN A 7 7.14 29.73 10.77
CA GLN A 7 6.07 29.30 11.67
C GLN A 7 4.82 28.88 10.90
N ALA A 8 4.36 29.71 9.95
CA ALA A 8 3.22 29.36 9.10
C ALA A 8 3.45 28.06 8.31
N MET A 9 4.70 27.81 7.84
CA MET A 9 5.03 26.57 7.13
C MET A 9 5.03 25.35 8.06
N VAL A 10 5.45 25.49 9.31
CA VAL A 10 5.39 24.41 10.33
C VAL A 10 3.94 24.09 10.68
N GLU A 11 3.08 25.09 10.86
CA GLU A 11 1.64 24.91 11.11
C GLU A 11 0.95 24.20 9.94
N THR A 12 1.21 24.65 8.69
CA THR A 12 0.67 24.00 7.51
C THR A 12 1.13 22.55 7.39
N LEU A 13 2.42 22.26 7.70
CA LEU A 13 2.93 20.90 7.69
C LEU A 13 2.31 20.03 8.79
N ALA A 14 2.11 20.57 9.98
CA ALA A 14 1.45 19.85 11.06
C ALA A 14 0.00 19.49 10.69
N GLU A 15 -0.76 20.43 10.12
CA GLU A 15 -2.10 20.16 9.61
C GLU A 15 -2.12 19.12 8.48
N GLU A 16 -1.15 19.16 7.56
CA GLU A 16 -1.05 18.18 6.48
C GLU A 16 -0.70 16.78 7.01
N LEU A 17 0.14 16.68 8.05
CA LEU A 17 0.47 15.43 8.71
C LEU A 17 -0.72 14.85 9.48
N GLU A 18 -1.49 15.69 10.16
CA GLU A 18 -2.73 15.26 10.86
C GLU A 18 -3.80 14.75 9.89
N ARG A 19 -3.92 15.40 8.72
CA ARG A 19 -4.88 14.99 7.68
C ARG A 19 -4.47 13.74 6.90
N SER A 20 -3.18 13.41 6.91
CA SER A 20 -2.65 12.30 6.14
C SER A 20 -1.93 11.32 7.07
N PRO A 21 -2.64 10.30 7.59
CA PRO A 21 -2.06 9.31 8.52
C PRO A 21 -0.95 8.47 7.87
N ASN A 22 -0.91 8.47 6.53
CA ASN A 22 0.04 7.69 5.76
C ASN A 22 1.02 8.60 5.02
N LEU A 23 2.31 8.44 5.30
CA LEU A 23 3.37 9.21 4.67
C LEU A 23 4.61 8.37 4.39
N TYR A 24 5.37 8.77 3.37
CA TYR A 24 6.66 8.15 3.05
C TYR A 24 7.73 9.23 2.95
N LEU A 25 8.89 8.96 3.56
CA LEU A 25 10.09 9.78 3.41
C LEU A 25 10.97 9.19 2.32
N THR A 26 11.32 10.00 1.35
CA THR A 26 12.14 9.59 0.20
C THR A 26 13.37 10.48 0.08
N ASP A 27 14.46 9.89 -0.39
CA ASP A 27 15.68 10.61 -0.77
C ASP A 27 15.73 10.76 -2.28
N PHE A 28 15.63 11.99 -2.73
CA PHE A 28 15.63 12.32 -4.16
C PHE A 28 17.02 12.63 -4.73
N THR A 29 18.08 12.36 -3.96
CA THR A 29 19.47 12.57 -4.43
C THR A 29 19.75 11.75 -5.67
N GLY A 30 20.28 12.40 -6.72
CA GLY A 30 20.62 11.74 -7.97
C GLY A 30 19.48 11.67 -9.00
N LEU A 31 18.30 12.26 -8.72
CA LEU A 31 17.25 12.44 -9.71
C LEU A 31 17.51 13.71 -10.54
N ASP A 32 17.45 13.56 -11.87
CA ASP A 32 17.47 14.68 -12.81
C ASP A 32 16.13 15.45 -12.79
N VAL A 33 16.15 16.69 -13.23
CA VAL A 33 14.96 17.59 -13.27
C VAL A 33 13.81 16.97 -14.05
N LEU A 34 14.11 16.34 -15.18
CA LEU A 34 13.10 15.66 -16.01
C LEU A 34 12.43 14.51 -15.26
N ARG A 35 13.23 13.63 -14.65
CA ARG A 35 12.74 12.49 -13.85
C ARG A 35 11.97 12.96 -12.62
N MET A 36 12.40 14.04 -11.97
CA MET A 36 11.66 14.61 -10.84
C MET A 36 10.29 15.16 -11.27
N THR A 37 10.21 15.75 -12.45
CA THR A 37 8.94 16.26 -13.00
C THR A 37 7.99 15.11 -13.32
N GLU A 38 8.50 14.04 -13.91
CA GLU A 38 7.77 12.81 -14.19
C GLU A 38 7.27 12.15 -12.90
N PHE A 39 8.15 12.01 -11.91
CA PHE A 39 7.81 11.47 -10.58
C PHE A 39 6.65 12.23 -9.92
N ARG A 40 6.72 13.56 -9.92
CA ARG A 40 5.65 14.40 -9.39
C ARG A 40 4.35 14.26 -10.18
N SER A 41 4.44 14.09 -11.50
CA SER A 41 3.27 13.89 -12.36
C SER A 41 2.57 12.58 -12.06
N ARG A 42 3.32 11.47 -11.95
CA ARG A 42 2.80 10.14 -11.61
C ARG A 42 2.14 10.13 -10.23
N LEU A 43 2.78 10.74 -9.21
CA LEU A 43 2.20 10.87 -7.88
C LEU A 43 0.90 11.68 -7.87
N ARG A 44 0.87 12.78 -8.62
CA ARG A 44 -0.32 13.61 -8.73
C ARG A 44 -1.49 12.89 -9.42
N GLN A 45 -1.21 12.09 -10.45
CA GLN A 45 -2.22 11.25 -11.12
C GLN A 45 -2.80 10.20 -10.17
N ALA A 46 -2.00 9.70 -9.24
CA ALA A 46 -2.43 8.77 -8.18
C ALA A 46 -3.09 9.47 -6.98
N GLY A 47 -3.33 10.79 -7.04
CA GLY A 47 -3.90 11.55 -5.93
C GLY A 47 -2.97 11.78 -4.74
N VAL A 48 -1.69 11.46 -4.90
CA VAL A 48 -0.66 11.55 -3.85
C VAL A 48 0.04 12.90 -3.93
N ARG A 49 0.20 13.55 -2.78
CA ARG A 49 0.91 14.83 -2.69
C ARG A 49 2.39 14.61 -2.40
N TYR A 50 3.23 15.29 -3.16
CA TYR A 50 4.68 15.29 -2.94
C TYR A 50 5.19 16.68 -2.61
N ARG A 51 5.96 16.79 -1.53
CA ARG A 51 6.55 18.04 -1.06
C ARG A 51 8.00 17.83 -0.63
N VAL A 52 8.86 18.72 -1.05
CA VAL A 52 10.24 18.78 -0.52
C VAL A 52 10.24 19.71 0.67
N VAL A 53 10.68 19.22 1.81
CA VAL A 53 10.65 19.94 3.08
C VAL A 53 12.06 19.99 3.66
N LYS A 54 12.36 21.11 4.30
CA LYS A 54 13.61 21.24 5.05
C LYS A 54 13.51 20.43 6.36
N ASN A 55 14.49 19.55 6.62
CA ASN A 55 14.48 18.63 7.77
C ASN A 55 14.24 19.34 9.11
N THR A 56 14.84 20.52 9.32
CA THR A 56 14.65 21.31 10.56
C THR A 56 13.22 21.82 10.76
N LEU A 57 12.44 22.00 9.67
CA LEU A 57 11.02 22.38 9.77
C LEU A 57 10.16 21.14 10.01
N MET A 58 10.53 20.02 9.38
CA MET A 58 9.87 18.74 9.59
C MET A 58 10.01 18.25 11.03
N GLN A 59 11.22 18.31 11.61
CA GLN A 59 11.45 17.99 13.03
C GLN A 59 10.57 18.80 13.98
N ARG A 60 10.39 20.11 13.70
CA ARG A 60 9.52 20.96 14.52
C ARG A 60 8.05 20.63 14.35
N ALA A 61 7.62 20.26 13.15
CA ALA A 61 6.24 19.82 12.90
C ALA A 61 5.96 18.47 13.59
N LEU A 62 6.92 17.54 13.56
CA LEU A 62 6.82 16.23 14.22
C LEU A 62 6.87 16.34 15.75
N ALA A 63 7.62 17.30 16.32
CA ALA A 63 7.65 17.51 17.77
C ALA A 63 6.28 17.95 18.34
N GLY A 64 5.39 18.51 17.48
CA GLY A 64 4.00 18.80 17.82
C GLY A 64 3.03 17.64 17.56
N SER A 65 3.43 16.67 16.77
CA SER A 65 2.62 15.51 16.39
C SER A 65 3.15 14.28 17.12
N GLN A 66 2.27 13.42 17.66
CA GLN A 66 2.66 12.19 18.38
C GLN A 66 3.12 11.08 17.42
N VAL A 67 4.04 11.37 16.52
CA VAL A 67 4.56 10.41 15.53
C VAL A 67 5.98 10.01 15.93
N PRO A 68 6.17 8.86 16.59
CA PRO A 68 7.49 8.43 17.06
C PRO A 68 8.34 7.85 15.92
N GLY A 69 9.66 8.07 15.97
CA GLY A 69 10.64 7.32 15.17
C GLY A 69 10.98 7.86 13.79
N LEU A 70 10.46 9.02 13.38
CA LEU A 70 10.81 9.64 12.09
C LEU A 70 12.06 10.53 12.17
N ASP A 71 12.40 10.99 13.36
CA ASP A 71 13.51 11.98 13.56
C ASP A 71 14.86 11.43 13.14
N GLU A 72 15.14 10.14 13.39
CA GLU A 72 16.39 9.49 13.05
C GLU A 72 16.64 9.39 11.54
N HIS A 73 15.57 9.42 10.75
CA HIS A 73 15.61 9.27 9.29
C HIS A 73 15.58 10.61 8.52
N LEU A 74 15.55 11.74 9.23
CA LEU A 74 15.57 13.10 8.67
C LEU A 74 17.00 13.60 8.38
N ALA A 75 17.90 12.72 7.93
CA ALA A 75 19.24 13.07 7.50
C ALA A 75 19.30 13.24 5.97
N GLY A 76 19.97 14.28 5.46
CA GLY A 76 20.14 14.56 4.03
C GLY A 76 18.87 15.09 3.34
N PRO A 77 18.82 15.11 1.99
CA PRO A 77 17.67 15.56 1.23
C PRO A 77 16.44 14.69 1.52
N THR A 78 15.32 15.32 1.86
CA THR A 78 14.11 14.60 2.24
C THR A 78 12.90 15.12 1.47
N GLY A 79 12.29 14.24 0.72
CA GLY A 79 11.00 14.43 0.09
C GLY A 79 9.90 13.73 0.89
N LEU A 80 8.82 14.45 1.14
CA LEU A 80 7.64 13.96 1.83
C LEU A 80 6.58 13.58 0.80
N VAL A 81 6.13 12.35 0.86
CA VAL A 81 5.02 11.81 0.07
C VAL A 81 3.85 11.60 1.01
N LEU A 82 2.76 12.32 0.81
CA LEU A 82 1.53 12.22 1.60
C LEU A 82 0.53 11.35 0.84
N ALA A 83 0.28 10.15 1.36
CA ALA A 83 -0.53 9.15 0.68
C ALA A 83 -2.04 9.25 0.99
N GLY A 84 -2.43 10.11 1.95
CA GLY A 84 -3.84 10.23 2.36
C GLY A 84 -4.39 8.90 2.87
N ASP A 85 -5.55 8.49 2.35
CA ASP A 85 -6.27 7.29 2.79
C ASP A 85 -5.79 5.99 2.12
N ASP A 86 -5.04 6.08 1.01
CA ASP A 86 -4.58 4.90 0.26
C ASP A 86 -3.05 4.77 0.24
N PRO A 87 -2.47 4.11 1.25
CA PRO A 87 -1.04 3.89 1.32
C PRO A 87 -0.52 2.93 0.24
N VAL A 88 -1.37 1.98 -0.23
CA VAL A 88 -0.96 0.96 -1.20
C VAL A 88 -0.70 1.56 -2.57
N THR A 89 -1.58 2.45 -3.04
CA THR A 89 -1.40 3.13 -4.33
C THR A 89 -0.15 4.00 -4.34
N ALA A 90 0.12 4.74 -3.26
CA ALA A 90 1.33 5.53 -3.13
C ALA A 90 2.60 4.64 -3.13
N ALA A 91 2.58 3.53 -2.37
CA ALA A 91 3.69 2.57 -2.34
C ALA A 91 3.96 1.94 -3.72
N LYS A 92 2.90 1.63 -4.49
CA LYS A 92 3.04 1.11 -5.87
C LYS A 92 3.73 2.09 -6.79
N VAL A 93 3.26 3.33 -6.84
CA VAL A 93 3.86 4.37 -7.69
C VAL A 93 5.33 4.58 -7.33
N LEU A 94 5.65 4.58 -6.02
CA LEU A 94 7.03 4.67 -5.55
C LEU A 94 7.87 3.45 -6.00
N ALA A 95 7.37 2.23 -5.79
CA ALA A 95 8.09 1.01 -6.13
C ALA A 95 8.29 0.86 -7.65
N ASP A 96 7.29 1.18 -8.46
CA ASP A 96 7.39 1.12 -9.92
C ASP A 96 8.40 2.14 -10.45
N PHE A 97 8.37 3.36 -9.92
CA PHE A 97 9.33 4.40 -10.30
C PHE A 97 10.77 4.02 -9.89
N ILE A 98 10.95 3.43 -8.71
CA ILE A 98 12.26 2.95 -8.24
C ILE A 98 12.78 1.80 -9.11
N LYS A 99 11.93 0.88 -9.56
CA LYS A 99 12.31 -0.20 -10.48
C LYS A 99 12.81 0.33 -11.83
N GLU A 100 12.18 1.40 -12.34
CA GLU A 100 12.53 2.00 -13.64
C GLU A 100 13.81 2.85 -13.58
N HIS A 101 14.02 3.55 -12.46
CA HIS A 101 15.04 4.60 -12.37
C HIS A 101 16.06 4.39 -11.25
N GLU A 102 15.93 3.31 -10.45
CA GLU A 102 16.74 3.01 -9.25
C GLU A 102 16.69 4.11 -8.17
N ARG A 103 15.89 5.15 -8.39
CA ARG A 103 15.71 6.34 -7.53
C ARG A 103 14.25 6.84 -7.62
N PRO A 104 13.70 7.48 -6.57
CA PRO A 104 14.27 7.87 -5.26
C PRO A 104 14.46 6.68 -4.32
N ALA A 105 15.37 6.80 -3.34
CA ALA A 105 15.47 5.81 -2.27
C ALA A 105 14.40 6.08 -1.21
N ILE A 106 13.68 5.06 -0.78
CA ILE A 106 12.75 5.16 0.34
C ILE A 106 13.57 5.08 1.63
N LYS A 107 13.41 6.04 2.54
CA LYS A 107 14.05 6.04 3.85
C LYS A 107 13.21 5.27 4.86
N ILE A 108 11.97 5.68 5.02
CA ILE A 108 11.01 5.08 5.95
C ILE A 108 9.60 5.48 5.51
N GLY A 109 8.60 4.69 5.88
CA GLY A 109 7.20 5.03 5.77
C GLY A 109 6.52 5.02 7.13
N LEU A 110 5.48 5.80 7.26
CA LEU A 110 4.51 5.72 8.33
C LEU A 110 3.17 5.35 7.73
N VAL A 111 2.60 4.23 8.15
CA VAL A 111 1.30 3.75 7.70
C VAL A 111 0.49 3.37 8.92
N ASP A 112 -0.69 3.99 9.07
CA ASP A 112 -1.58 3.78 10.22
C ASP A 112 -0.87 3.90 11.58
N GLY A 113 0.05 4.87 11.72
CA GLY A 113 0.81 5.11 12.94
C GLY A 113 1.95 4.14 13.21
N LYS A 114 2.24 3.21 12.28
CA LYS A 114 3.38 2.27 12.36
C LYS A 114 4.47 2.67 11.39
N THR A 115 5.71 2.69 11.87
CA THR A 115 6.87 2.91 11.04
C THR A 115 7.18 1.64 10.23
N MET A 116 7.39 1.80 8.92
CA MET A 116 7.68 0.71 7.99
C MET A 116 9.05 0.91 7.35
N THR A 117 9.82 -0.14 7.31
CA THR A 117 11.10 -0.19 6.62
C THR A 117 10.94 -0.18 5.09
N PRO A 118 11.97 0.17 4.31
CA PRO A 118 11.91 0.12 2.84
C PRO A 118 11.51 -1.24 2.28
N ALA A 119 11.93 -2.34 2.93
CA ALA A 119 11.58 -3.70 2.53
C ALA A 119 10.07 -3.97 2.70
N GLU A 120 9.48 -3.53 3.82
CA GLU A 120 8.05 -3.66 4.08
C GLU A 120 7.21 -2.80 3.13
N ILE A 121 7.70 -1.60 2.76
CA ILE A 121 7.03 -0.74 1.78
C ILE A 121 7.03 -1.39 0.39
N THR A 122 8.13 -2.04 0.01
CA THR A 122 8.19 -2.80 -1.24
C THR A 122 7.22 -3.98 -1.22
N HIS A 123 7.07 -4.64 -0.07
CA HIS A 123 6.07 -5.69 0.12
C HIS A 123 4.65 -5.13 0.03
N LEU A 124 4.38 -3.99 0.67
CA LEU A 124 3.09 -3.30 0.59
C LEU A 124 2.73 -2.95 -0.86
N ALA A 125 3.71 -2.50 -1.66
CA ALA A 125 3.53 -2.22 -3.08
C ALA A 125 3.17 -3.45 -3.93
N SER A 126 3.53 -4.66 -3.49
CA SER A 126 3.17 -5.91 -4.18
C SER A 126 1.73 -6.35 -3.93
N LEU A 127 1.05 -5.78 -2.93
CA LEU A 127 -0.33 -6.12 -2.60
C LEU A 127 -1.31 -5.62 -3.67
N PRO A 128 -2.39 -6.36 -3.94
CA PRO A 128 -3.50 -5.88 -4.78
C PRO A 128 -4.18 -4.65 -4.16
N PRO A 129 -4.97 -3.88 -4.96
CA PRO A 129 -5.80 -2.80 -4.43
C PRO A 129 -6.75 -3.29 -3.33
N ARG A 130 -7.19 -2.35 -2.46
CA ARG A 130 -8.02 -2.66 -1.29
C ARG A 130 -9.28 -3.45 -1.64
N ASP A 131 -9.96 -3.11 -2.74
CA ASP A 131 -11.18 -3.80 -3.16
C ASP A 131 -10.93 -5.26 -3.53
N VAL A 132 -9.77 -5.54 -4.14
CA VAL A 132 -9.35 -6.91 -4.47
C VAL A 132 -9.01 -7.69 -3.21
N LEU A 133 -8.33 -7.06 -2.23
CA LEU A 133 -8.04 -7.69 -0.93
C LEU A 133 -9.33 -8.03 -0.18
N LEU A 134 -10.32 -7.13 -0.18
CA LEU A 134 -11.62 -7.37 0.43
C LEU A 134 -12.36 -8.52 -0.26
N SER A 135 -12.33 -8.58 -1.59
CA SER A 135 -12.96 -9.68 -2.35
C SER A 135 -12.28 -11.03 -2.10
N GLN A 136 -10.93 -11.06 -2.00
CA GLN A 136 -10.17 -12.25 -1.64
C GLN A 136 -10.49 -12.71 -0.21
N PHE A 137 -10.60 -11.78 0.72
CA PHE A 137 -10.98 -12.09 2.10
C PHE A 137 -12.39 -12.68 2.18
N ALA A 138 -13.36 -12.05 1.51
CA ALA A 138 -14.73 -12.59 1.44
C ALA A 138 -14.76 -13.97 0.79
N GLY A 139 -14.02 -14.18 -0.30
CA GLY A 139 -13.86 -15.48 -0.95
C GLY A 139 -13.25 -16.55 -0.03
N ALA A 140 -12.22 -16.18 0.72
CA ALA A 140 -11.58 -17.08 1.70
C ALA A 140 -12.54 -17.49 2.82
N LEU A 141 -13.44 -16.61 3.26
CA LEU A 141 -14.49 -16.94 4.25
C LEU A 141 -15.57 -17.85 3.67
N GLN A 142 -15.89 -17.72 2.39
CA GLN A 142 -16.88 -18.56 1.73
C GLN A 142 -16.32 -19.93 1.28
N ALA A 143 -15.02 -20.04 1.06
CA ALA A 143 -14.39 -21.25 0.54
C ALA A 143 -14.70 -22.53 1.36
N PRO A 144 -14.64 -22.54 2.70
CA PRO A 144 -14.97 -23.72 3.50
C PRO A 144 -16.43 -24.19 3.31
N LEU A 145 -17.37 -23.24 3.21
CA LEU A 145 -18.79 -23.56 2.99
C LEU A 145 -19.03 -24.13 1.58
N ALA A 146 -18.41 -23.54 0.58
CA ALA A 146 -18.49 -24.03 -0.79
C ALA A 146 -17.85 -25.42 -0.94
N GLN A 147 -16.71 -25.66 -0.29
CA GLN A 147 -16.07 -26.98 -0.26
C GLN A 147 -16.94 -28.02 0.42
N PHE A 148 -17.56 -27.70 1.56
CA PHE A 148 -18.47 -28.60 2.26
C PHE A 148 -19.67 -28.97 1.39
N ALA A 149 -20.32 -27.98 0.77
CA ALA A 149 -21.43 -28.22 -0.16
C ALA A 149 -20.99 -29.06 -1.36
N GLY A 150 -19.80 -28.84 -1.90
CA GLY A 150 -19.21 -29.62 -2.99
C GLY A 150 -18.98 -31.08 -2.62
N ILE A 151 -18.45 -31.35 -1.41
CA ILE A 151 -18.25 -32.71 -0.89
C ILE A 151 -19.59 -33.42 -0.74
N MET A 152 -20.60 -32.77 -0.16
CA MET A 152 -21.93 -33.33 0.00
C MET A 152 -22.57 -33.70 -1.35
N ASN A 153 -22.50 -32.78 -2.31
CA ASN A 153 -22.96 -33.02 -3.67
C ASN A 153 -22.18 -34.16 -4.34
N GLY A 154 -20.84 -34.18 -4.16
CA GLY A 154 -20.01 -35.27 -4.72
C GLY A 154 -20.40 -36.65 -4.25
N LEU A 155 -20.71 -36.80 -2.96
CA LEU A 155 -21.21 -38.09 -2.43
C LEU A 155 -22.54 -38.51 -3.04
N LEU A 156 -23.46 -37.56 -3.24
CA LEU A 156 -24.74 -37.83 -3.91
C LEU A 156 -24.54 -38.26 -5.37
N TYR A 157 -23.68 -37.59 -6.10
CA TYR A 157 -23.36 -37.97 -7.49
C TYR A 157 -22.68 -39.33 -7.59
N GLN A 158 -21.79 -39.67 -6.67
CA GLN A 158 -21.19 -41.02 -6.61
C GLN A 158 -22.22 -42.10 -6.34
N PHE A 159 -23.16 -41.84 -5.45
CA PHE A 159 -24.25 -42.78 -5.16
C PHE A 159 -25.17 -42.98 -6.36
N VAL A 160 -25.58 -41.91 -7.04
CA VAL A 160 -26.37 -41.98 -8.28
C VAL A 160 -25.63 -42.72 -9.36
N GLY A 161 -24.35 -42.41 -9.59
CA GLY A 161 -23.53 -43.12 -10.59
C GLY A 161 -23.38 -44.62 -10.30
N ALA A 162 -23.26 -45.02 -9.02
CA ALA A 162 -23.25 -46.42 -8.64
C ALA A 162 -24.59 -47.14 -8.95
N LEU A 163 -25.73 -46.48 -8.70
CA LEU A 163 -27.04 -46.98 -9.04
C LEU A 163 -27.25 -47.12 -10.55
N GLU A 164 -26.82 -46.14 -11.35
CA GLU A 164 -26.87 -46.19 -12.79
C GLU A 164 -26.01 -47.32 -13.36
N ALA A 165 -24.80 -47.52 -12.84
CA ALA A 165 -23.94 -48.64 -13.24
C ALA A 165 -24.58 -50.00 -12.92
N LEU A 166 -25.21 -50.14 -11.76
CA LEU A 166 -25.95 -51.37 -11.38
C LEU A 166 -27.15 -51.60 -12.29
N SER A 167 -27.90 -50.55 -12.64
CA SER A 167 -29.05 -50.67 -13.54
C SER A 167 -28.61 -51.09 -14.94
N ALA A 168 -27.51 -50.51 -15.45
CA ALA A 168 -26.94 -50.87 -16.74
C ALA A 168 -26.46 -52.35 -16.79
N GLN A 169 -25.81 -52.82 -15.72
CA GLN A 169 -25.41 -54.23 -15.62
C GLN A 169 -26.61 -55.19 -15.63
N ARG A 170 -27.69 -54.84 -14.93
CA ARG A 170 -28.91 -55.68 -14.92
C ARG A 170 -29.64 -55.61 -16.24
N GLY A 171 -29.69 -54.49 -16.94
CA GLY A 171 -30.29 -54.38 -18.28
C GLY A 171 -29.51 -55.09 -19.35
N ALA A 172 -28.22 -55.30 -19.21
CA ALA A 172 -27.37 -56.05 -20.14
C ALA A 172 -27.40 -57.57 -19.87
N ALA A 173 -27.90 -57.99 -18.70
CA ALA A 173 -28.04 -59.44 -18.34
C ALA A 173 -29.44 -60.03 -18.59
N SER A 174 -30.36 -59.19 -19.10
CA SER A 174 -31.70 -59.58 -19.55
C SER A 174 -31.79 -59.61 -21.08
#